data_1f21000d2408057873d674bfe499509a
#
_entry.id   1f21000d2408057873d674bfe499509a
#
_cell.length_a   1.000
_cell.length_b   1.000
_cell.length_c   1.000
_cell.angle_alpha   90.00
_cell.angle_beta   90.00
_cell.angle_gamma   90.00
#
_symmetry.space_group_name_H-M   'P 1'
#
loop_
_entity.id
_entity.type
_entity.pdbx_description
1 polymer ?
#
loop_
_entity_poly.entity_id
_entity_poly.type
_entity_poly.pdbx_seq_one_letter_code
_entity_poly.pdbx_strand_id
1 'polypeptide(L)'
;ELTPAELAARVLTLSYFHRVDADDLRCLLRHLLETDHIEATENGGLIVGLAGERLTNSFKFYAVFQENEEFTVRCESAELGTIVNPPPAGERIAIAGHCWLVEEVDWKRHLVYCTQIKGRVPAYFGDCAGDIDTYVLERMRHVLAERDVYPYIMENARARLAQARHVASNAGITGRASSPLINLGGDTWALFPWLGSYAFLALERLLKIKCARELGLKGLDPSRPYFMQFRMKADPETFFEAVAAEAEAEFDPIDLVYPGEVPYFDKYDEFLPQELVRKGFAEGVLDIEGMKQRVLGWRDAWRSAQYG
;
A
#
# COMPACT_ATOMS: atom_id res chain seq x y z
N GLU A 1 -18.51 28.45 17.31
CA GLU A 1 -17.26 29.12 17.64
C GLU A 1 -16.57 28.38 18.79
N LEU A 2 -15.31 28.03 18.64
CA LEU A 2 -14.46 27.38 19.65
C LEU A 2 -13.10 28.04 19.63
N THR A 3 -12.49 28.27 20.79
CA THR A 3 -11.08 28.64 20.84
C THR A 3 -10.17 27.48 20.43
N PRO A 4 -8.95 27.73 19.94
CA PRO A 4 -7.98 26.67 19.64
C PRO A 4 -7.74 25.72 20.82
N ALA A 5 -7.74 26.23 22.05
CA ALA A 5 -7.56 25.44 23.26
C ALA A 5 -8.76 24.51 23.55
N GLU A 6 -9.99 25.00 23.38
CA GLU A 6 -11.20 24.19 23.53
C GLU A 6 -11.28 23.12 22.44
N LEU A 7 -10.89 23.45 21.21
CA LEU A 7 -10.84 22.48 20.12
C LEU A 7 -9.79 21.40 20.40
N ALA A 8 -8.59 21.78 20.84
CA ALA A 8 -7.55 20.84 21.23
C ALA A 8 -7.99 19.91 22.36
N ALA A 9 -8.62 20.45 23.41
CA ALA A 9 -9.13 19.65 24.51
C ALA A 9 -10.20 18.63 24.08
N ARG A 10 -10.95 18.90 23.02
CA ARG A 10 -11.95 17.97 22.49
C ARG A 10 -11.34 16.94 21.55
N VAL A 11 -10.46 17.37 20.63
CA VAL A 11 -9.90 16.50 19.59
C VAL A 11 -8.85 15.55 20.15
N LEU A 12 -7.88 16.07 20.92
CA LEU A 12 -6.76 15.27 21.42
C LEU A 12 -7.13 14.27 22.52
N THR A 13 -8.36 14.34 23.06
CA THR A 13 -8.86 13.33 24.01
C THR A 13 -9.52 12.12 23.31
N LEU A 14 -9.74 12.21 21.99
CA LEU A 14 -10.31 11.11 21.23
C LEU A 14 -9.25 10.02 21.01
N SER A 15 -9.60 8.77 21.29
CA SER A 15 -8.68 7.63 21.15
C SER A 15 -8.12 7.46 19.73
N TYR A 16 -8.88 7.89 18.72
CA TYR A 16 -8.44 7.86 17.32
C TYR A 16 -7.22 8.76 17.08
N PHE A 17 -7.11 9.89 17.78
CA PHE A 17 -6.02 10.86 17.63
C PHE A 17 -4.89 10.68 18.66
N HIS A 18 -4.73 9.50 19.25
CA HIS A 18 -3.72 9.22 20.28
C HIS A 18 -2.26 9.44 19.81
N ARG A 19 -2.01 9.49 18.50
CA ARG A 19 -0.70 9.79 17.89
C ARG A 19 -0.54 11.23 17.46
N VAL A 20 -1.60 12.03 17.55
CA VAL A 20 -1.58 13.45 17.19
C VAL A 20 -1.23 14.27 18.42
N ASP A 21 -0.19 15.05 18.36
CA ASP A 21 0.21 15.96 19.43
C ASP A 21 -0.34 17.39 19.26
N ALA A 22 -0.05 18.27 20.22
CA ALA A 22 -0.51 19.65 20.19
C ALA A 22 0.19 20.48 19.08
N ASP A 23 1.39 20.10 18.66
CA ASP A 23 2.12 20.79 17.60
C ASP A 23 1.56 20.41 16.23
N ASP A 24 1.19 19.15 16.02
CA ASP A 24 0.47 18.68 14.83
C ASP A 24 -0.85 19.46 14.66
N LEU A 25 -1.63 19.58 15.75
CA LEU A 25 -2.88 20.32 15.70
C LEU A 25 -2.66 21.82 15.41
N ARG A 26 -1.63 22.43 15.99
CA ARG A 26 -1.27 23.83 15.68
C ARG A 26 -0.87 23.99 14.22
N CYS A 27 -0.08 23.06 13.68
CA CYS A 27 0.30 23.05 12.28
C CYS A 27 -0.94 22.98 11.38
N LEU A 28 -1.86 22.07 11.66
CA LEU A 28 -3.12 21.95 10.94
C LEU A 28 -3.96 23.22 11.00
N LEU A 29 -4.20 23.76 12.20
CA LEU A 29 -5.03 24.96 12.36
C LEU A 29 -4.43 26.17 11.65
N ARG A 30 -3.11 26.33 11.67
CA ARG A 30 -2.43 27.39 10.91
C ARG A 30 -2.65 27.23 9.42
N HIS A 31 -2.47 26.05 8.90
CA HIS A 31 -2.69 25.75 7.48
C HIS A 31 -4.15 26.02 7.06
N LEU A 32 -5.12 25.60 7.87
CA LEU A 32 -6.53 25.85 7.59
C LEU A 32 -6.91 27.33 7.63
N LEU A 33 -6.24 28.14 8.48
CA LEU A 33 -6.37 29.60 8.49
C LEU A 33 -5.77 30.23 7.23
N GLU A 34 -4.56 29.80 6.82
CA GLU A 34 -3.87 30.28 5.62
C GLU A 34 -4.62 29.96 4.33
N THR A 35 -5.38 28.86 4.31
CA THR A 35 -6.15 28.39 3.16
C THR A 35 -7.64 28.77 3.21
N ASP A 36 -8.04 29.64 4.14
CA ASP A 36 -9.41 30.17 4.30
C ASP A 36 -10.48 29.09 4.56
N HIS A 37 -10.06 27.94 5.09
CA HIS A 37 -11.00 26.89 5.53
C HIS A 37 -11.60 27.21 6.89
N ILE A 38 -10.86 27.91 7.74
CA ILE A 38 -11.32 28.48 9.00
C ILE A 38 -10.86 29.93 9.11
N GLU A 39 -11.58 30.71 9.89
CA GLU A 39 -11.26 32.09 10.21
C GLU A 39 -11.18 32.31 11.72
N ALA A 40 -10.34 33.26 12.17
CA ALA A 40 -10.26 33.66 13.55
C ALA A 40 -11.19 34.87 13.79
N THR A 41 -12.02 34.80 14.82
CA THR A 41 -12.87 35.92 15.26
C THR A 41 -12.07 36.91 16.10
N GLU A 42 -12.61 38.12 16.28
CA GLU A 42 -12.01 39.15 17.14
C GLU A 42 -11.79 38.68 18.58
N ASN A 43 -12.61 37.74 19.06
CA ASN A 43 -12.53 37.18 20.40
C ASN A 43 -11.56 35.97 20.49
N GLY A 44 -10.84 35.65 19.42
CA GLY A 44 -9.88 34.53 19.37
C GLY A 44 -10.52 33.15 19.20
N GLY A 45 -11.82 33.09 18.88
CA GLY A 45 -12.49 31.88 18.49
C GLY A 45 -12.24 31.55 17.03
N LEU A 46 -12.48 30.30 16.66
CA LEU A 46 -12.43 29.80 15.28
C LEU A 46 -13.84 29.54 14.76
N ILE A 47 -14.08 29.95 13.52
CA ILE A 47 -15.29 29.67 12.74
C ILE A 47 -14.89 29.08 11.39
N VAL A 48 -15.86 28.55 10.67
CA VAL A 48 -15.65 28.07 9.30
C VAL A 48 -15.41 29.27 8.38
N GLY A 49 -14.35 29.25 7.59
CA GLY A 49 -14.04 30.27 6.60
C GLY A 49 -14.75 30.02 5.27
N LEU A 50 -14.57 30.93 4.31
CA LEU A 50 -15.30 30.89 3.04
C LEU A 50 -14.99 29.62 2.20
N ALA A 51 -13.73 29.17 2.17
CA ALA A 51 -13.35 27.91 1.53
C ALA A 51 -13.95 26.71 2.27
N GLY A 52 -13.93 26.75 3.61
CA GLY A 52 -14.54 25.73 4.47
C GLY A 52 -16.05 25.63 4.28
N GLU A 53 -16.77 26.76 4.15
CA GLU A 53 -18.22 26.73 3.89
C GLU A 53 -18.56 26.03 2.58
N ARG A 54 -17.80 26.28 1.51
CA ARG A 54 -17.98 25.60 0.21
C ARG A 54 -17.81 24.10 0.34
N LEU A 55 -16.84 23.67 1.13
CA LEU A 55 -16.56 22.27 1.39
C LEU A 55 -17.66 21.61 2.23
N THR A 56 -18.01 22.22 3.39
CA THR A 56 -18.98 21.66 4.33
C THR A 56 -20.43 21.73 3.85
N ASN A 57 -20.74 22.57 2.87
CA ASN A 57 -22.06 22.58 2.20
C ASN A 57 -22.23 21.41 1.21
N SER A 58 -21.17 20.68 0.89
CA SER A 58 -21.25 19.50 0.04
C SER A 58 -21.59 18.26 0.87
N PHE A 59 -22.60 17.50 0.44
CA PHE A 59 -22.92 16.21 1.05
C PHE A 59 -21.73 15.23 0.99
N LYS A 60 -20.92 15.32 -0.05
CA LYS A 60 -19.70 14.52 -0.22
C LYS A 60 -18.71 14.67 0.93
N PHE A 61 -18.65 15.84 1.56
CA PHE A 61 -17.78 16.07 2.70
C PHE A 61 -18.09 15.15 3.89
N TYR A 62 -19.37 14.87 4.13
CA TYR A 62 -19.80 14.06 5.26
C TYR A 62 -19.83 12.55 4.96
N ALA A 63 -19.64 12.15 3.70
CA ALA A 63 -19.56 10.74 3.35
C ALA A 63 -18.29 10.12 3.95
N VAL A 64 -18.43 9.06 4.74
CA VAL A 64 -17.32 8.39 5.44
C VAL A 64 -16.37 7.71 4.46
N PHE A 65 -16.89 7.18 3.35
CA PHE A 65 -16.10 6.46 2.37
C PHE A 65 -15.68 7.39 1.23
N GLN A 66 -14.45 7.24 0.79
CA GLN A 66 -14.00 7.86 -0.45
C GLN A 66 -14.80 7.25 -1.60
N GLU A 67 -15.44 8.10 -2.40
CA GLU A 67 -16.01 7.65 -3.67
C GLU A 67 -14.84 7.37 -4.63
N ASN A 68 -14.75 6.14 -5.10
CA ASN A 68 -13.87 5.84 -6.22
C ASN A 68 -14.46 6.51 -7.46
N GLU A 69 -13.75 7.50 -7.99
CA GLU A 69 -14.16 8.17 -9.22
C GLU A 69 -13.99 7.21 -10.40
N GLU A 70 -15.11 6.86 -11.03
CA GLU A 70 -15.09 6.00 -12.21
C GLU A 70 -14.81 6.84 -13.46
N PHE A 71 -13.89 6.36 -14.26
CA PHE A 71 -13.57 6.93 -15.57
C PHE A 71 -14.20 6.07 -16.66
N THR A 72 -14.97 6.70 -17.53
CA THR A 72 -15.54 6.03 -18.71
C THR A 72 -14.45 5.86 -19.77
N VAL A 73 -14.20 4.60 -20.15
CA VAL A 73 -13.23 4.27 -21.21
C VAL A 73 -13.93 4.29 -22.56
N ARG A 74 -13.34 5.02 -23.51
CA ARG A 74 -13.88 5.19 -24.86
C ARG A 74 -12.86 4.88 -25.94
N CYS A 75 -13.34 4.28 -27.02
CA CYS A 75 -12.62 4.20 -28.28
C CYS A 75 -13.46 4.91 -29.32
N GLU A 76 -12.99 6.04 -29.87
CA GLU A 76 -13.77 6.93 -30.73
C GLU A 76 -15.10 7.35 -30.08
N SER A 77 -16.23 6.90 -30.64
CA SER A 77 -17.57 7.15 -30.12
C SER A 77 -18.13 6.01 -29.26
N ALA A 78 -17.45 4.87 -29.21
CA ALA A 78 -17.92 3.70 -28.49
C ALA A 78 -17.44 3.74 -27.01
N GLU A 79 -18.36 3.51 -26.09
CA GLU A 79 -18.06 3.31 -24.67
C GLU A 79 -17.74 1.82 -24.43
N LEU A 80 -16.61 1.56 -23.79
CA LEU A 80 -16.08 0.22 -23.58
C LEU A 80 -16.39 -0.30 -22.16
N GLY A 81 -16.61 0.60 -21.20
CA GLY A 81 -16.84 0.32 -19.79
C GLY A 81 -16.24 1.40 -18.90
N THR A 82 -16.16 1.13 -17.60
CA THR A 82 -15.56 2.05 -16.61
C THR A 82 -14.35 1.43 -15.95
N ILE A 83 -13.41 2.27 -15.53
CA ILE A 83 -12.27 1.89 -14.71
C ILE A 83 -12.08 2.90 -13.58
N VAL A 84 -11.59 2.42 -12.45
CA VAL A 84 -11.12 3.24 -11.33
C VAL A 84 -9.61 3.38 -11.47
N ASN A 85 -9.06 4.56 -11.17
CA ASN A 85 -7.61 4.82 -11.26
C ASN A 85 -7.03 4.50 -12.66
N PRO A 86 -7.33 5.29 -13.67
CA PRO A 86 -6.85 5.03 -15.01
C PRO A 86 -5.33 5.10 -15.07
N PRO A 87 -4.66 4.16 -15.77
CA PRO A 87 -3.22 4.25 -15.98
C PRO A 87 -2.88 5.44 -16.88
N PRO A 88 -1.65 5.94 -16.81
CA PRO A 88 -1.22 7.07 -17.65
C PRO A 88 -1.26 6.74 -19.15
N ALA A 89 -1.30 7.79 -19.95
CA ALA A 89 -1.21 7.67 -21.41
C ALA A 89 0.06 6.91 -21.82
N GLY A 90 -0.07 6.02 -22.80
CA GLY A 90 1.01 5.13 -23.25
C GLY A 90 0.98 3.74 -22.62
N GLU A 91 0.21 3.52 -21.57
CA GLU A 91 0.04 2.20 -20.96
C GLU A 91 -1.08 1.39 -21.63
N ARG A 92 -1.05 0.08 -21.40
CA ARG A 92 -1.99 -0.86 -21.99
C ARG A 92 -2.97 -1.37 -20.95
N ILE A 93 -4.25 -1.43 -21.32
CA ILE A 93 -5.31 -1.97 -20.48
C ILE A 93 -6.04 -3.12 -21.18
N ALA A 94 -6.60 -4.03 -20.41
CA ALA A 94 -7.53 -5.05 -20.89
C ALA A 94 -8.94 -4.70 -20.44
N ILE A 95 -9.83 -4.40 -21.37
CA ILE A 95 -11.23 -4.10 -21.10
C ILE A 95 -12.13 -4.72 -22.18
N ALA A 96 -13.30 -5.19 -21.81
CA ALA A 96 -14.26 -5.86 -22.72
C ALA A 96 -13.63 -7.02 -23.54
N GLY A 97 -12.64 -7.75 -22.95
CA GLY A 97 -11.99 -8.89 -23.60
C GLY A 97 -10.94 -8.52 -24.66
N HIS A 98 -10.63 -7.26 -24.85
CA HIS A 98 -9.66 -6.75 -25.82
C HIS A 98 -8.53 -5.97 -25.12
N CYS A 99 -7.43 -5.80 -25.85
CA CYS A 99 -6.29 -5.01 -25.40
C CYS A 99 -6.34 -3.61 -26.02
N TRP A 100 -6.13 -2.59 -25.20
CA TRP A 100 -6.23 -1.18 -25.56
C TRP A 100 -4.98 -0.44 -25.11
N LEU A 101 -4.56 0.53 -25.91
CA LEU A 101 -3.54 1.53 -25.55
C LEU A 101 -4.25 2.77 -25.05
N VAL A 102 -3.93 3.25 -23.87
CA VAL A 102 -4.42 4.52 -23.34
C VAL A 102 -3.71 5.65 -24.08
N GLU A 103 -4.47 6.49 -24.78
CA GLU A 103 -3.94 7.64 -25.53
C GLU A 103 -3.99 8.90 -24.67
N GLU A 104 -5.10 9.12 -23.97
CA GLU A 104 -5.35 10.32 -23.20
C GLU A 104 -6.25 10.02 -22.00
N VAL A 105 -6.00 10.71 -20.86
CA VAL A 105 -6.86 10.70 -19.69
C VAL A 105 -7.34 12.11 -19.40
N ASP A 106 -8.64 12.36 -19.60
CA ASP A 106 -9.28 13.61 -19.21
C ASP A 106 -9.82 13.52 -17.78
N TRP A 107 -9.01 13.96 -16.84
CA TRP A 107 -9.32 13.94 -15.41
C TRP A 107 -10.52 14.80 -15.02
N LYS A 108 -10.81 15.88 -15.80
CA LYS A 108 -11.94 16.77 -15.49
C LYS A 108 -13.28 16.19 -15.91
N ARG A 109 -13.30 15.42 -16.99
CA ARG A 109 -14.49 14.78 -17.54
C ARG A 109 -14.63 13.32 -17.15
N HIS A 110 -13.62 12.76 -16.44
CA HIS A 110 -13.53 11.35 -16.07
C HIS A 110 -13.65 10.44 -17.32
N LEU A 111 -12.87 10.77 -18.36
CA LEU A 111 -12.83 10.02 -19.61
C LEU A 111 -11.42 9.50 -19.88
N VAL A 112 -11.35 8.28 -20.40
CA VAL A 112 -10.12 7.66 -20.89
C VAL A 112 -10.30 7.31 -22.35
N TYR A 113 -9.47 7.87 -23.20
CA TYR A 113 -9.47 7.57 -24.63
C TYR A 113 -8.44 6.51 -24.95
N CYS A 114 -8.89 5.47 -25.67
CA CYS A 114 -8.06 4.31 -25.98
C CYS A 114 -8.18 3.93 -27.46
N THR A 115 -7.11 3.34 -27.99
CA THR A 115 -7.08 2.71 -29.31
C THR A 115 -6.86 1.22 -29.17
N GLN A 116 -7.60 0.42 -29.94
CA GLN A 116 -7.46 -1.04 -29.90
C GLN A 116 -6.11 -1.47 -30.47
N ILE A 117 -5.40 -2.33 -29.73
CA ILE A 117 -4.14 -2.89 -30.16
C ILE A 117 -4.18 -4.42 -30.16
N LYS A 118 -3.33 -5.04 -30.99
CA LYS A 118 -3.12 -6.49 -30.95
C LYS A 118 -2.16 -6.86 -29.82
N GLY A 119 -2.52 -7.81 -29.00
CA GLY A 119 -1.66 -8.32 -27.91
C GLY A 119 -2.45 -8.96 -26.79
N ARG A 120 -1.73 -9.51 -25.83
CA ARG A 120 -2.28 -9.91 -24.53
C ARG A 120 -1.70 -8.96 -23.48
N VAL A 121 -2.58 -8.36 -22.71
CA VAL A 121 -2.22 -7.68 -21.47
C VAL A 121 -2.90 -8.49 -20.37
N PRO A 122 -2.24 -8.77 -19.25
CA PRO A 122 -2.94 -9.27 -18.08
C PRO A 122 -4.11 -8.34 -17.81
N ALA A 123 -5.29 -8.90 -17.49
CA ALA A 123 -6.42 -8.06 -17.10
C ALA A 123 -5.94 -7.19 -15.92
N TYR A 124 -5.91 -5.90 -16.14
CA TYR A 124 -5.59 -4.94 -15.09
C TYR A 124 -6.85 -4.77 -14.23
N PHE A 125 -6.88 -5.44 -13.12
CA PHE A 125 -7.94 -5.27 -12.13
C PHE A 125 -7.62 -4.14 -11.13
N GLY A 126 -6.85 -3.15 -11.53
CA GLY A 126 -6.31 -2.15 -10.62
C GLY A 126 -5.37 -2.77 -9.57
N ASP A 127 -4.58 -2.00 -8.89
CA ASP A 127 -4.06 -2.40 -7.58
C ASP A 127 -5.28 -2.74 -6.74
N CYS A 128 -5.29 -3.93 -6.11
CA CYS A 128 -6.42 -4.35 -5.27
C CYS A 128 -6.83 -3.16 -4.41
N ALA A 129 -8.01 -2.59 -4.71
CA ALA A 129 -8.54 -1.42 -4.04
C ALA A 129 -8.99 -1.74 -2.59
N GLY A 130 -8.33 -2.67 -1.94
CA GLY A 130 -8.62 -3.11 -0.59
C GLY A 130 -7.35 -3.54 0.12
N ASP A 131 -7.22 -3.08 1.34
CA ASP A 131 -6.16 -3.51 2.22
C ASP A 131 -6.39 -4.94 2.63
N ILE A 132 -5.39 -5.77 2.41
CA ILE A 132 -5.41 -7.17 2.79
C ILE A 132 -4.67 -7.30 4.13
N ASP A 133 -5.35 -7.81 5.14
CA ASP A 133 -4.78 -8.07 6.45
C ASP A 133 -3.74 -9.20 6.40
N THR A 134 -2.70 -9.11 7.24
CA THR A 134 -1.63 -10.12 7.35
C THR A 134 -2.19 -11.52 7.62
N TYR A 135 -3.25 -11.64 8.42
CA TYR A 135 -3.89 -12.92 8.71
C TYR A 135 -4.38 -13.65 7.45
N VAL A 136 -4.88 -12.90 6.46
CA VAL A 136 -5.33 -13.49 5.18
C VAL A 136 -4.14 -14.13 4.43
N LEU A 137 -3.01 -13.44 4.35
CA LEU A 137 -1.81 -13.93 3.68
C LEU A 137 -1.21 -15.14 4.44
N GLU A 138 -1.19 -15.10 5.76
CA GLU A 138 -0.77 -16.24 6.59
C GLU A 138 -1.70 -17.43 6.41
N ARG A 139 -3.01 -17.20 6.39
CA ARG A 139 -3.97 -18.27 6.13
C ARG A 139 -3.79 -18.87 4.73
N MET A 140 -3.51 -18.05 3.73
CA MET A 140 -3.17 -18.51 2.38
C MET A 140 -1.92 -19.39 2.38
N ARG A 141 -0.87 -19.02 3.11
CA ARG A 141 0.32 -19.84 3.30
C ARG A 141 -0.03 -21.21 3.93
N HIS A 142 -0.85 -21.22 4.97
CA HIS A 142 -1.28 -22.44 5.64
C HIS A 142 -2.09 -23.33 4.69
N VAL A 143 -3.02 -22.76 3.93
CA VAL A 143 -3.81 -23.49 2.92
C VAL A 143 -2.91 -24.16 1.87
N LEU A 144 -1.83 -23.51 1.47
CA LEU A 144 -0.85 -24.09 0.55
C LEU A 144 -0.01 -25.21 1.19
N ALA A 145 0.23 -25.15 2.50
CA ALA A 145 1.04 -26.13 3.23
C ALA A 145 0.25 -27.38 3.69
N GLU A 146 -1.03 -27.21 4.01
CA GLU A 146 -1.87 -28.29 4.52
C GLU A 146 -2.40 -29.20 3.40
N ARG A 147 -2.88 -30.41 3.79
CA ARG A 147 -3.43 -31.39 2.86
C ARG A 147 -4.96 -31.53 2.95
N ASP A 148 -5.60 -30.69 3.72
CA ASP A 148 -7.02 -30.75 3.99
C ASP A 148 -7.84 -30.57 2.71
N VAL A 149 -8.93 -31.32 2.63
CA VAL A 149 -9.91 -31.20 1.56
C VAL A 149 -11.09 -30.41 2.08
N TYR A 150 -11.35 -29.27 1.48
CA TYR A 150 -12.46 -28.42 1.85
C TYR A 150 -13.74 -28.87 1.16
N PRO A 151 -14.78 -29.27 1.91
CA PRO A 151 -15.99 -29.83 1.33
C PRO A 151 -16.82 -28.82 0.53
N TYR A 152 -16.60 -27.53 0.76
CA TYR A 152 -17.35 -26.44 0.13
C TYR A 152 -16.77 -25.98 -1.21
N ILE A 153 -15.59 -26.44 -1.61
CA ILE A 153 -15.01 -26.07 -2.92
C ILE A 153 -15.43 -27.04 -4.03
N MET A 154 -15.62 -26.52 -5.23
CA MET A 154 -16.00 -27.29 -6.42
C MET A 154 -14.82 -28.13 -6.92
N GLU A 155 -15.10 -29.17 -7.72
CA GLU A 155 -14.08 -30.10 -8.22
C GLU A 155 -12.96 -29.41 -9.01
N ASN A 156 -13.31 -28.44 -9.87
CA ASN A 156 -12.33 -27.67 -10.61
C ASN A 156 -11.41 -26.82 -9.69
N ALA A 157 -11.94 -26.32 -8.58
CA ALA A 157 -11.15 -25.58 -7.58
C ALA A 157 -10.26 -26.53 -6.77
N ARG A 158 -10.72 -27.75 -6.47
CA ARG A 158 -9.89 -28.79 -5.83
C ARG A 158 -8.66 -29.14 -6.66
N ALA A 159 -8.86 -29.37 -7.96
CA ALA A 159 -7.76 -29.67 -8.88
C ALA A 159 -6.73 -28.52 -8.93
N ARG A 160 -7.20 -27.26 -9.00
CA ARG A 160 -6.32 -26.08 -8.99
C ARG A 160 -5.59 -25.91 -7.67
N LEU A 161 -6.26 -26.14 -6.54
CA LEU A 161 -5.63 -26.07 -5.22
C LEU A 161 -4.56 -27.16 -5.07
N ALA A 162 -4.82 -28.40 -5.52
CA ALA A 162 -3.83 -29.46 -5.51
C ALA A 162 -2.59 -29.10 -6.34
N GLN A 163 -2.80 -28.52 -7.53
CA GLN A 163 -1.71 -28.02 -8.37
C GLN A 163 -0.92 -26.89 -7.69
N ALA A 164 -1.59 -25.92 -7.09
CA ALA A 164 -0.95 -24.81 -6.37
C ALA A 164 -0.10 -25.32 -5.20
N ARG A 165 -0.62 -26.25 -4.41
CA ARG A 165 0.11 -26.91 -3.31
C ARG A 165 1.35 -27.65 -3.80
N HIS A 166 1.24 -28.36 -4.91
CA HIS A 166 2.38 -29.07 -5.51
C HIS A 166 3.47 -28.08 -5.96
N VAL A 167 3.09 -27.02 -6.65
CA VAL A 167 4.03 -25.96 -7.08
C VAL A 167 4.68 -25.28 -5.90
N ALA A 168 3.90 -24.88 -4.87
CA ALA A 168 4.42 -24.22 -3.68
C ALA A 168 5.41 -25.10 -2.90
N SER A 169 5.12 -26.39 -2.79
CA SER A 169 6.02 -27.36 -2.14
C SER A 169 7.32 -27.55 -2.93
N ASN A 170 7.23 -27.72 -4.26
CA ASN A 170 8.41 -27.92 -5.11
C ASN A 170 9.29 -26.67 -5.20
N ALA A 171 8.69 -25.49 -5.15
CA ALA A 171 9.41 -24.22 -5.13
C ALA A 171 10.04 -23.90 -3.76
N GLY A 172 9.78 -24.68 -2.72
CA GLY A 172 10.28 -24.41 -1.37
C GLY A 172 9.56 -23.27 -0.65
N ILE A 173 8.40 -22.84 -1.14
CA ILE A 173 7.57 -21.79 -0.51
C ILE A 173 6.89 -22.36 0.75
N THR A 174 6.55 -23.64 0.73
CA THR A 174 5.93 -24.37 1.84
C THR A 174 6.68 -25.67 2.13
N GLY A 175 6.49 -26.23 3.35
CA GLY A 175 7.15 -27.49 3.76
C GLY A 175 8.16 -27.28 4.88
N ARG A 176 8.89 -28.34 5.25
CA ARG A 176 9.84 -28.33 6.38
C ARG A 176 11.05 -27.41 6.17
N ALA A 177 11.52 -27.30 4.93
CA ALA A 177 12.65 -26.46 4.54
C ALA A 177 12.18 -25.20 3.79
N SER A 178 10.99 -24.69 4.12
CA SER A 178 10.45 -23.51 3.43
C SER A 178 11.22 -22.25 3.81
N SER A 179 11.53 -21.45 2.78
CA SER A 179 12.13 -20.13 2.93
C SER A 179 11.20 -19.07 2.33
N PRO A 180 11.10 -17.89 2.92
CA PRO A 180 10.42 -16.78 2.26
C PRO A 180 11.19 -16.27 1.05
N LEU A 181 12.50 -16.53 0.96
CA LEU A 181 13.39 -16.09 -0.11
C LEU A 181 13.75 -17.27 -1.03
N ILE A 182 13.36 -17.20 -2.30
CA ILE A 182 13.50 -18.24 -3.30
C ILE A 182 14.41 -17.76 -4.43
N ASN A 183 15.43 -18.53 -4.77
CA ASN A 183 16.27 -18.27 -5.95
C ASN A 183 15.56 -18.71 -7.23
N LEU A 184 15.38 -17.78 -8.16
CA LEU A 184 14.77 -18.04 -9.48
C LEU A 184 15.79 -18.37 -10.56
N GLY A 185 17.07 -18.35 -10.23
CA GLY A 185 18.19 -18.59 -11.11
C GLY A 185 19.16 -17.40 -11.18
N GLY A 186 20.45 -17.68 -11.15
CA GLY A 186 21.49 -16.66 -11.12
C GLY A 186 21.37 -15.75 -9.90
N ASP A 187 21.32 -14.45 -10.14
CA ASP A 187 21.17 -13.41 -9.12
C ASP A 187 19.70 -12.96 -8.90
N THR A 188 18.73 -13.65 -9.50
CA THR A 188 17.31 -13.29 -9.42
C THR A 188 16.62 -14.03 -8.27
N TRP A 189 15.92 -13.29 -7.43
CA TRP A 189 15.25 -13.77 -6.24
C TRP A 189 13.80 -13.35 -6.18
N ALA A 190 12.97 -14.16 -5.53
CA ALA A 190 11.61 -13.83 -5.15
C ALA A 190 11.45 -13.92 -3.63
N LEU A 191 10.89 -12.90 -3.00
CA LEU A 191 10.58 -12.84 -1.58
C LEU A 191 9.08 -12.93 -1.38
N PHE A 192 8.61 -13.94 -0.64
CA PHE A 192 7.22 -14.15 -0.24
C PHE A 192 7.05 -13.81 1.24
N PRO A 193 6.73 -12.56 1.59
CA PRO A 193 6.77 -12.13 2.98
C PRO A 193 5.57 -12.60 3.81
N TRP A 194 4.44 -12.94 3.18
CA TRP A 194 3.19 -13.29 3.85
C TRP A 194 2.70 -12.21 4.81
N LEU A 195 2.84 -10.98 4.38
CA LEU A 195 2.42 -9.77 5.08
C LEU A 195 1.21 -9.14 4.40
N GLY A 196 0.36 -8.52 5.18
CA GLY A 196 -0.71 -7.69 4.65
C GLY A 196 -0.19 -6.43 3.97
N SER A 197 -1.09 -5.68 3.34
CA SER A 197 -0.75 -4.56 2.46
C SER A 197 0.17 -3.53 3.12
N TYR A 198 -0.09 -3.13 4.34
CA TYR A 198 0.65 -2.08 5.04
C TYR A 198 2.02 -2.54 5.54
N ALA A 199 2.11 -3.75 6.09
CA ALA A 199 3.39 -4.32 6.50
C ALA A 199 4.27 -4.70 5.29
N PHE A 200 3.65 -5.15 4.19
CA PHE A 200 4.34 -5.39 2.93
C PHE A 200 4.93 -4.10 2.36
N LEU A 201 4.16 -3.00 2.37
CA LEU A 201 4.63 -1.70 1.93
C LEU A 201 5.78 -1.18 2.80
N ALA A 202 5.69 -1.34 4.13
CA ALA A 202 6.78 -0.99 5.04
C ALA A 202 8.06 -1.79 4.74
N LEU A 203 7.94 -3.11 4.48
CA LEU A 203 9.07 -3.96 4.09
C LEU A 203 9.67 -3.55 2.74
N GLU A 204 8.85 -3.26 1.74
CA GLU A 204 9.31 -2.79 0.44
C GLU A 204 10.16 -1.52 0.59
N ARG A 205 9.69 -0.57 1.39
CA ARG A 205 10.41 0.69 1.64
C ARG A 205 11.69 0.47 2.43
N LEU A 206 11.67 -0.37 3.46
CA LEU A 206 12.88 -0.74 4.21
C LEU A 206 13.94 -1.31 3.26
N LEU A 207 13.56 -2.26 2.41
CA LEU A 207 14.47 -2.87 1.44
C LEU A 207 15.03 -1.85 0.45
N LYS A 208 14.19 -0.96 -0.10
CA LYS A 208 14.61 0.03 -1.10
C LYS A 208 15.45 1.16 -0.49
N ILE A 209 15.11 1.62 0.70
CA ILE A 209 15.71 2.82 1.30
C ILE A 209 16.89 2.47 2.18
N LYS A 210 16.77 1.47 3.05
CA LYS A 210 17.79 1.14 4.05
C LYS A 210 18.73 0.02 3.56
N CYS A 211 18.20 -1.07 3.00
CA CYS A 211 18.98 -2.28 2.71
C CYS A 211 19.57 -2.34 1.28
N ALA A 212 19.03 -1.58 0.32
CA ALA A 212 19.37 -1.76 -1.10
C ALA A 212 20.86 -1.61 -1.41
N ARG A 213 21.53 -0.68 -0.75
CA ARG A 213 22.97 -0.41 -0.97
C ARG A 213 23.83 -1.55 -0.43
N GLU A 214 23.58 -1.98 0.78
CA GLU A 214 24.36 -3.03 1.46
C GLU A 214 24.20 -4.37 0.75
N LEU A 215 22.98 -4.77 0.45
CA LEU A 215 22.67 -6.03 -0.22
C LEU A 215 22.89 -6.00 -1.73
N GLY A 216 23.18 -4.83 -2.31
CA GLY A 216 23.27 -4.66 -3.75
C GLY A 216 21.99 -4.99 -4.50
N LEU A 217 20.83 -4.68 -3.90
CA LEU A 217 19.52 -4.94 -4.50
C LEU A 217 19.32 -4.08 -5.75
N LYS A 218 18.80 -4.70 -6.82
CA LYS A 218 18.51 -4.03 -8.09
C LYS A 218 17.18 -4.50 -8.64
N GLY A 219 16.41 -3.56 -9.20
CA GLY A 219 15.16 -3.84 -9.89
C GLY A 219 14.14 -4.53 -8.98
N LEU A 220 13.95 -4.00 -7.76
CA LEU A 220 12.92 -4.50 -6.86
C LEU A 220 11.55 -4.15 -7.43
N ASP A 221 10.82 -5.19 -7.86
CA ASP A 221 9.51 -5.14 -8.47
C ASP A 221 8.49 -5.86 -7.56
N PRO A 222 7.57 -5.12 -6.92
CA PRO A 222 6.58 -5.69 -6.01
C PRO A 222 5.30 -6.10 -6.74
N SER A 223 4.85 -7.34 -6.51
CA SER A 223 3.47 -7.79 -6.76
C SER A 223 2.69 -7.75 -5.45
N ARG A 224 2.23 -6.58 -5.07
CA ARG A 224 1.62 -6.31 -3.75
C ARG A 224 0.31 -7.05 -3.53
N PRO A 225 0.07 -7.60 -2.36
CA PRO A 225 0.98 -7.82 -1.23
C PRO A 225 1.58 -9.24 -1.23
N TYR A 226 1.74 -9.88 -2.38
CA TYR A 226 2.02 -11.32 -2.48
C TYR A 226 3.50 -11.65 -2.47
N PHE A 227 4.31 -10.98 -3.31
CA PHE A 227 5.75 -11.21 -3.39
C PHE A 227 6.48 -10.01 -3.99
N MET A 228 7.80 -10.00 -3.83
CA MET A 228 8.72 -9.05 -4.47
C MET A 228 9.75 -9.83 -5.25
N GLN A 229 10.06 -9.37 -6.47
CA GLN A 229 11.14 -9.92 -7.27
C GLN A 229 12.27 -8.89 -7.35
N PHE A 230 13.52 -9.33 -7.25
CA PHE A 230 14.70 -8.47 -7.33
C PHE A 230 15.94 -9.25 -7.70
N ARG A 231 17.00 -8.53 -8.06
CA ARG A 231 18.33 -9.10 -8.24
C ARG A 231 19.20 -8.78 -7.03
N MET A 232 19.93 -9.77 -6.55
CA MET A 232 20.82 -9.67 -5.41
C MET A 232 21.96 -10.66 -5.54
N LYS A 233 23.19 -10.22 -5.24
CA LYS A 233 24.37 -11.09 -5.23
C LYS A 233 24.71 -11.64 -3.85
N ALA A 234 24.18 -11.01 -2.79
CA ALA A 234 24.33 -11.50 -1.43
C ALA A 234 23.63 -12.85 -1.27
N ASP A 235 24.15 -13.68 -0.39
CA ASP A 235 23.53 -14.96 -0.01
C ASP A 235 22.33 -14.74 0.93
N PRO A 236 21.50 -15.76 1.16
CA PRO A 236 20.33 -15.64 2.02
C PRO A 236 20.66 -15.29 3.48
N GLU A 237 21.77 -15.75 4.02
CA GLU A 237 22.20 -15.43 5.38
C GLU A 237 22.45 -13.94 5.52
N THR A 238 23.27 -13.39 4.63
CA THR A 238 23.55 -11.95 4.57
C THR A 238 22.28 -11.14 4.40
N PHE A 239 21.32 -11.62 3.58
CA PHE A 239 20.03 -10.96 3.41
C PHE A 239 19.25 -10.89 4.72
N PHE A 240 19.05 -12.03 5.41
CA PHE A 240 18.26 -12.06 6.63
C PHE A 240 18.89 -11.28 7.77
N GLU A 241 20.22 -11.34 7.91
CA GLU A 241 20.95 -10.57 8.93
C GLU A 241 20.88 -9.07 8.66
N ALA A 242 21.13 -8.61 7.45
CA ALA A 242 21.11 -7.19 7.11
C ALA A 242 19.70 -6.59 7.26
N VAL A 243 18.66 -7.30 6.76
CA VAL A 243 17.28 -6.80 6.87
C VAL A 243 16.81 -6.78 8.33
N ALA A 244 17.21 -7.79 9.12
CA ALA A 244 16.91 -7.82 10.54
C ALA A 244 17.63 -6.71 11.32
N ALA A 245 18.90 -6.44 11.00
CA ALA A 245 19.67 -5.36 11.63
C ALA A 245 19.03 -3.99 11.39
N GLU A 246 18.61 -3.72 10.15
CA GLU A 246 17.89 -2.48 9.81
C GLU A 246 16.51 -2.39 10.48
N ALA A 247 15.82 -3.53 10.64
CA ALA A 247 14.54 -3.57 11.33
C ALA A 247 14.66 -3.38 12.85
N GLU A 248 15.77 -3.86 13.48
CA GLU A 248 16.09 -3.66 14.91
C GLU A 248 16.60 -2.25 15.20
N ALA A 249 17.22 -1.60 14.23
CA ALA A 249 17.71 -0.24 14.40
C ALA A 249 16.55 0.71 14.74
N GLU A 250 16.84 1.66 15.62
CA GLU A 250 15.90 2.75 15.93
C GLU A 250 15.93 3.75 14.77
N PHE A 251 14.79 4.00 14.16
CA PHE A 251 14.63 5.00 13.10
C PHE A 251 13.25 5.64 13.19
N ASP A 252 13.15 6.88 12.70
CA ASP A 252 11.89 7.56 12.60
C ASP A 252 11.06 6.94 11.43
N PRO A 253 9.77 6.59 11.63
CA PRO A 253 8.90 6.12 10.56
C PRO A 253 8.95 6.96 9.28
N ILE A 254 9.16 8.28 9.41
CA ILE A 254 9.28 9.21 8.28
C ILE A 254 10.48 8.90 7.36
N ASP A 255 11.51 8.21 7.87
CA ASP A 255 12.66 7.78 7.08
C ASP A 255 12.29 6.79 5.97
N LEU A 256 11.12 6.12 6.10
CA LEU A 256 10.58 5.22 5.08
C LEU A 256 9.69 5.95 4.06
N VAL A 257 9.54 7.27 4.14
CA VAL A 257 8.84 8.09 3.15
C VAL A 257 9.89 8.75 2.25
N TYR A 258 9.78 8.54 0.92
CA TYR A 258 10.78 9.08 -0.01
C TYR A 258 10.90 10.60 0.10
N PRO A 259 12.11 11.17 -0.04
CA PRO A 259 12.28 12.61 -0.07
C PRO A 259 11.41 13.25 -1.17
N GLY A 260 10.62 14.26 -0.80
CA GLY A 260 9.73 14.95 -1.73
C GLY A 260 8.42 14.21 -2.09
N GLU A 261 8.23 12.99 -1.62
CA GLU A 261 6.96 12.28 -1.76
C GLU A 261 5.91 12.90 -0.85
N VAL A 262 4.73 13.17 -1.40
CA VAL A 262 3.52 13.52 -0.65
C VAL A 262 2.49 12.46 -0.96
N PRO A 263 2.37 11.43 -0.13
CA PRO A 263 1.45 10.33 -0.38
C PRO A 263 0.02 10.77 -0.06
N TYR A 264 -0.87 10.64 -1.03
CA TYR A 264 -2.31 10.81 -0.81
C TYR A 264 -2.94 9.43 -0.60
N PHE A 265 -3.50 9.19 0.56
CA PHE A 265 -4.03 7.89 0.98
C PHE A 265 -5.40 7.98 1.65
N ASP A 266 -5.85 9.20 2.01
CA ASP A 266 -7.16 9.44 2.60
C ASP A 266 -7.86 10.62 1.89
N LYS A 267 -9.16 10.65 2.02
CA LYS A 267 -10.08 11.60 1.38
C LYS A 267 -9.77 13.06 1.69
N TYR A 268 -9.24 13.33 2.87
CA TYR A 268 -9.02 14.69 3.36
C TYR A 268 -7.56 15.14 3.29
N ASP A 269 -6.68 14.33 2.71
CA ASP A 269 -5.24 14.63 2.64
C ASP A 269 -4.95 15.93 1.89
N GLU A 270 -5.78 16.29 0.91
CA GLU A 270 -5.64 17.53 0.14
C GLU A 270 -5.80 18.79 0.99
N PHE A 271 -6.45 18.70 2.17
CA PHE A 271 -6.65 19.81 3.11
C PHE A 271 -5.59 19.86 4.20
N LEU A 272 -4.65 18.93 4.20
CA LEU A 272 -3.58 18.85 5.18
C LEU A 272 -2.27 19.47 4.65
N PRO A 273 -1.45 20.08 5.50
CA PRO A 273 -0.10 20.45 5.11
C PRO A 273 0.73 19.19 4.83
N GLN A 274 1.60 19.28 3.83
CA GLN A 274 2.38 18.14 3.34
C GLN A 274 3.14 17.39 4.43
N GLU A 275 3.64 18.09 5.44
CA GLU A 275 4.35 17.47 6.56
C GLU A 275 3.45 16.56 7.39
N LEU A 276 2.19 16.94 7.61
CA LEU A 276 1.22 16.10 8.32
C LEU A 276 0.74 14.92 7.47
N VAL A 277 0.56 15.11 6.16
CA VAL A 277 0.26 14.00 5.24
C VAL A 277 1.39 12.96 5.27
N ARG A 278 2.64 13.40 5.22
CA ARG A 278 3.81 12.52 5.30
C ARG A 278 3.91 11.79 6.64
N LYS A 279 3.71 12.51 7.74
CA LYS A 279 3.69 11.94 9.10
C LYS A 279 2.55 10.93 9.24
N GLY A 280 1.33 11.28 8.82
CA GLY A 280 0.17 10.42 8.86
C GLY A 280 0.36 9.14 8.04
N PHE A 281 0.99 9.23 6.87
CA PHE A 281 1.35 8.06 6.07
C PHE A 281 2.38 7.17 6.78
N ALA A 282 3.45 7.76 7.31
CA ALA A 282 4.52 7.03 7.98
C ALA A 282 4.04 6.28 9.23
N GLU A 283 3.18 6.92 10.04
CA GLU A 283 2.71 6.37 11.31
C GLU A 283 1.38 5.61 11.21
N GLY A 284 0.54 5.94 10.22
CA GLY A 284 -0.81 5.40 10.08
C GLY A 284 -0.96 4.33 9.01
N VAL A 285 -0.19 4.43 7.90
CA VAL A 285 -0.27 3.48 6.78
C VAL A 285 0.83 2.42 6.84
N LEU A 286 2.07 2.79 7.20
CA LEU A 286 3.15 1.82 7.29
C LEU A 286 3.04 1.00 8.58
N ASP A 287 2.69 -0.28 8.46
CA ASP A 287 2.74 -1.21 9.60
C ASP A 287 4.18 -1.67 9.83
N ILE A 288 4.96 -0.81 10.48
CA ILE A 288 6.37 -1.05 10.80
C ILE A 288 6.52 -2.17 11.82
N GLU A 289 5.63 -2.24 12.80
CA GLU A 289 5.72 -3.25 13.84
C GLU A 289 5.47 -4.67 13.29
N GLY A 290 4.41 -4.84 12.48
CA GLY A 290 4.15 -6.12 11.81
C GLY A 290 5.28 -6.53 10.86
N MET A 291 5.87 -5.58 10.16
CA MET A 291 7.06 -5.81 9.34
C MET A 291 8.27 -6.25 10.17
N LYS A 292 8.60 -5.54 11.27
CA LYS A 292 9.71 -5.87 12.17
C LYS A 292 9.57 -7.29 12.72
N GLN A 293 8.43 -7.63 13.28
CA GLN A 293 8.15 -8.96 13.82
C GLN A 293 8.38 -10.07 12.79
N ARG A 294 7.94 -9.85 11.56
CA ARG A 294 8.12 -10.79 10.45
C ARG A 294 9.58 -11.00 10.10
N VAL A 295 10.32 -9.91 9.93
CA VAL A 295 11.74 -9.93 9.54
C VAL A 295 12.61 -10.59 10.60
N LEU A 296 12.39 -10.26 11.87
CA LEU A 296 13.11 -10.88 12.99
C LEU A 296 12.81 -12.38 13.07
N GLY A 297 11.56 -12.78 12.87
CA GLY A 297 11.17 -14.19 12.79
C GLY A 297 11.88 -14.95 11.67
N TRP A 298 12.19 -14.33 10.54
CA TRP A 298 12.96 -14.98 9.46
C TRP A 298 14.40 -15.25 9.88
N ARG A 299 15.07 -14.25 10.47
CA ARG A 299 16.45 -14.41 10.96
C ARG A 299 16.54 -15.52 11.99
N ASP A 300 15.62 -15.54 12.96
CA ASP A 300 15.62 -16.51 14.02
C ASP A 300 15.35 -17.94 13.49
N ALA A 301 14.43 -18.07 12.55
CA ALA A 301 14.17 -19.35 11.88
C ALA A 301 15.37 -19.82 11.05
N TRP A 302 16.05 -18.90 10.34
CA TRP A 302 17.25 -19.20 9.56
C TRP A 302 18.38 -19.70 10.46
N ARG A 303 18.68 -18.97 11.53
CA ARG A 303 19.69 -19.37 12.53
C ARG A 303 19.39 -20.74 13.13
N SER A 304 18.13 -21.00 13.52
CA SER A 304 17.71 -22.27 14.08
C SER A 304 17.86 -23.44 13.11
N ALA A 305 17.66 -23.22 11.81
CA ALA A 305 17.80 -24.25 10.79
C ALA A 305 19.27 -24.63 10.47
N GLN A 306 20.22 -23.76 10.80
CA GLN A 306 21.66 -24.04 10.62
C GLN A 306 22.30 -24.76 11.82
N TYR A 307 21.76 -24.58 13.02
CA TYR A 307 22.35 -25.11 14.25
C TYR A 307 21.54 -26.26 14.87
N GLY A 308 20.43 -26.66 14.26
CA GLY A 308 19.59 -27.83 14.65
C GLY A 308 19.67 -28.95 13.64
#